data_6bb1253b8f0f1612a2a593cfb867c67d
#
_entry.id   6bb1253b8f0f1612a2a593cfb867c67d
#
_cell.length_a   1.000
_cell.length_b   1.000
_cell.length_c   1.000
_cell.angle_alpha   90.00
_cell.angle_beta   90.00
_cell.angle_gamma   90.00
#
_symmetry.space_group_name_H-M   'P 1'
#
loop_
_entity.id
_entity.type
_entity.pdbx_description
1 polymer ?
#
loop_
_entity_poly.entity_id
_entity_poly.type
_entity_poly.pdbx_seq_one_letter_code
_entity_poly.pdbx_strand_id
1 'polypeptide(L)'
;MLPPEPYPWPFDGDTYRMGMGLRTQDPAQWLAPDAGCPVQLAERARLLRERKWDVLALMPEARAAAAELLELVIAHLTGRFPDWFSAVEGGIDSRVAGMVLKPADFDHPLHLLGHLLPDDLCLLSKTPGGWRLMGGAVCFPSHWFLPHMLGKPLPGIHRRVPGYDASLATPVDRFFDTLAPGRTAWRANWTLADDPTLFQPGTQAHSPPDADIDADNAGDRLYLRVERQTLSKLPGSGAVLFTIRTHLRPLSALDGEQRRQFASVLRSVPEDVASYKGLRRTGAVALGYLEG
;
A
#
# COMPACT_ATOMS: atom_id res chain seq x y z
N MET A 1 20.50 -14.48 3.61
CA MET A 1 19.70 -13.61 4.53
C MET A 1 19.00 -12.58 3.65
N LEU A 2 17.70 -12.30 3.92
CA LEU A 2 16.96 -11.24 3.21
C LEU A 2 17.62 -9.88 3.48
N PRO A 3 17.61 -8.95 2.50
CA PRO A 3 18.10 -7.60 2.71
C PRO A 3 17.26 -6.89 3.78
N PRO A 4 17.83 -5.88 4.47
CA PRO A 4 17.09 -5.10 5.45
C PRO A 4 15.86 -4.45 4.80
N GLU A 5 14.79 -4.30 5.58
CA GLU A 5 13.58 -3.64 5.11
C GLU A 5 13.88 -2.17 4.79
N PRO A 6 13.65 -1.70 3.53
CA PRO A 6 13.81 -0.29 3.21
C PRO A 6 12.66 0.50 3.84
N TYR A 7 12.98 1.63 4.46
CA TYR A 7 11.93 2.55 4.92
C TYR A 7 11.80 3.71 3.93
N PRO A 8 10.74 3.76 3.12
CA PRO A 8 10.58 4.80 2.13
C PRO A 8 10.21 6.12 2.82
N TRP A 9 11.22 7.00 3.00
CA TRP A 9 10.96 8.31 3.60
C TRP A 9 9.98 9.11 2.74
N PRO A 10 8.85 9.57 3.31
CA PRO A 10 7.75 10.09 2.49
C PRO A 10 7.85 11.58 2.17
N PHE A 11 8.86 12.29 2.66
CA PHE A 11 8.98 13.74 2.53
C PHE A 11 10.15 14.14 1.63
N ASP A 12 9.88 15.08 0.69
CA ASP A 12 10.87 15.67 -0.22
C ASP A 12 11.28 17.09 0.20
N GLY A 13 10.72 17.59 1.31
CA GLY A 13 10.95 18.94 1.83
C GLY A 13 10.18 19.17 3.12
N ASP A 14 10.21 20.39 3.62
CA ASP A 14 9.73 20.75 4.95
C ASP A 14 8.26 21.22 4.98
N THR A 15 7.57 21.15 3.85
CA THR A 15 6.16 21.56 3.75
C THR A 15 5.31 20.48 3.11
N TYR A 16 4.09 20.30 3.62
CA TYR A 16 3.12 19.41 3.01
C TYR A 16 2.75 19.90 1.61
N ARG A 17 2.73 18.96 0.66
CA ARG A 17 2.28 19.24 -0.71
C ARG A 17 1.27 18.17 -1.13
N MET A 18 0.07 18.60 -1.51
CA MET A 18 -0.87 17.71 -2.16
C MET A 18 -0.48 17.53 -3.62
N GLY A 19 -0.28 16.29 -4.04
CA GLY A 19 0.09 15.97 -5.41
C GLY A 19 0.17 14.48 -5.64
N MET A 20 0.32 14.07 -6.89
CA MET A 20 0.52 12.65 -7.21
C MET A 20 1.85 12.13 -6.64
N GLY A 21 2.90 12.96 -6.59
CA GLY A 21 4.19 12.61 -6.00
C GLY A 21 4.86 11.40 -6.66
N LEU A 22 4.54 11.12 -7.92
CA LEU A 22 5.04 9.94 -8.63
C LEU A 22 6.49 10.12 -9.09
N ARG A 23 7.26 9.07 -8.90
CA ARG A 23 8.65 8.93 -9.34
C ARG A 23 8.80 7.66 -10.17
N THR A 24 9.79 7.63 -11.06
CA THR A 24 10.14 6.40 -11.79
C THR A 24 10.67 5.36 -10.81
N GLN A 25 10.16 4.14 -10.91
CA GLN A 25 10.62 2.99 -10.16
C GLN A 25 11.77 2.29 -10.90
N ASP A 26 12.83 1.96 -10.18
CA ASP A 26 13.82 0.99 -10.68
C ASP A 26 13.15 -0.40 -10.79
N PRO A 27 13.14 -1.02 -11.99
CA PRO A 27 12.56 -2.35 -12.16
C PRO A 27 13.15 -3.41 -11.23
N ALA A 28 14.41 -3.26 -10.81
CA ALA A 28 15.05 -4.18 -9.87
C ALA A 28 14.45 -4.12 -8.46
N GLN A 29 13.78 -3.02 -8.11
CA GLN A 29 13.16 -2.83 -6.80
C GLN A 29 11.65 -3.12 -6.80
N TRP A 30 11.08 -3.47 -7.95
CA TRP A 30 9.66 -3.83 -8.01
C TRP A 30 9.45 -5.18 -7.33
N LEU A 31 8.56 -5.24 -6.35
CA LEU A 31 8.24 -6.44 -5.56
C LEU A 31 9.47 -7.12 -4.93
N ALA A 32 10.53 -6.35 -4.64
CA ALA A 32 11.74 -6.89 -4.05
C ALA A 32 11.48 -7.43 -2.63
N PRO A 33 11.95 -8.66 -2.31
CA PRO A 33 11.80 -9.21 -0.97
C PRO A 33 12.78 -8.55 0.02
N ASP A 34 12.33 -8.38 1.25
CA ASP A 34 13.10 -7.80 2.35
C ASP A 34 12.84 -8.54 3.68
N ALA A 35 13.57 -8.18 4.73
CA ALA A 35 13.49 -8.82 6.04
C ALA A 35 12.11 -8.69 6.73
N GLY A 36 11.28 -7.73 6.34
CA GLY A 36 9.91 -7.57 6.84
C GLY A 36 8.90 -8.51 6.17
N CYS A 37 9.23 -9.07 5.00
CA CYS A 37 8.30 -9.91 4.24
C CYS A 37 7.77 -11.13 5.00
N PRO A 38 8.58 -11.95 5.70
CA PRO A 38 8.06 -13.15 6.36
C PRO A 38 6.98 -12.86 7.39
N VAL A 39 7.15 -11.82 8.19
CA VAL A 39 6.18 -11.43 9.22
C VAL A 39 4.88 -10.94 8.58
N GLN A 40 4.98 -10.12 7.55
CA GLN A 40 3.80 -9.61 6.85
C GLN A 40 3.08 -10.71 6.08
N LEU A 41 3.79 -11.65 5.46
CA LEU A 41 3.18 -12.80 4.79
C LEU A 41 2.45 -13.73 5.76
N ALA A 42 2.99 -13.94 6.96
CA ALA A 42 2.30 -14.71 8.00
C ALA A 42 0.97 -14.06 8.43
N GLU A 43 0.97 -12.74 8.62
CA GLU A 43 -0.26 -12.01 8.95
C GLU A 43 -1.26 -12.00 7.78
N ARG A 44 -0.79 -11.85 6.53
CA ARG A 44 -1.63 -11.96 5.33
C ARG A 44 -2.27 -13.33 5.22
N ALA A 45 -1.49 -14.40 5.43
CA ALA A 45 -2.03 -15.78 5.42
C ALA A 45 -3.11 -15.98 6.49
N ARG A 46 -2.93 -15.39 7.68
CA ARG A 46 -3.95 -15.39 8.73
C ARG A 46 -5.23 -14.67 8.27
N LEU A 47 -5.10 -13.46 7.74
CA LEU A 47 -6.24 -12.65 7.29
C LEU A 47 -6.96 -13.30 6.09
N LEU A 48 -6.24 -13.85 5.12
CA LEU A 48 -6.80 -14.56 3.98
C LEU A 48 -7.57 -15.82 4.39
N ARG A 49 -7.19 -16.46 5.49
CA ARG A 49 -7.91 -17.60 6.07
C ARG A 49 -9.14 -17.17 6.89
N GLU A 50 -8.96 -16.16 7.76
CA GLU A 50 -9.96 -15.80 8.79
C GLU A 50 -10.93 -14.71 8.33
N ARG A 51 -10.48 -13.84 7.42
CA ARG A 51 -11.19 -12.65 6.96
C ARG A 51 -11.25 -12.55 5.43
N LYS A 52 -11.23 -13.70 4.74
CA LYS A 52 -11.11 -13.79 3.28
C LYS A 52 -12.01 -12.80 2.53
N TRP A 53 -13.28 -12.73 2.90
CA TRP A 53 -14.26 -11.88 2.22
C TRP A 53 -14.08 -10.37 2.50
N ASP A 54 -13.29 -10.03 3.51
CA ASP A 54 -12.95 -8.65 3.82
C ASP A 54 -11.74 -8.16 3.02
N VAL A 55 -10.82 -9.08 2.69
CA VAL A 55 -9.48 -8.74 2.17
C VAL A 55 -9.23 -9.21 0.74
N LEU A 56 -10.12 -10.05 0.17
CA LEU A 56 -9.93 -10.65 -1.14
C LEU A 56 -11.20 -10.54 -1.97
N ALA A 57 -11.08 -9.99 -3.19
CA ALA A 57 -12.17 -9.92 -4.14
C ALA A 57 -11.65 -9.89 -5.59
N LEU A 58 -12.39 -10.47 -6.53
CA LEU A 58 -12.10 -10.41 -7.95
C LEU A 58 -13.41 -10.48 -8.75
N MET A 59 -13.66 -9.45 -9.55
CA MET A 59 -14.79 -9.46 -10.49
C MET A 59 -14.51 -10.42 -11.65
N PRO A 60 -15.55 -11.13 -12.16
CA PRO A 60 -15.37 -12.11 -13.23
C PRO A 60 -14.65 -11.55 -14.47
N GLU A 61 -14.93 -10.30 -14.83
CA GLU A 61 -14.38 -9.61 -16.00
C GLU A 61 -12.87 -9.36 -15.89
N ALA A 62 -12.32 -9.36 -14.68
CA ALA A 62 -10.91 -9.15 -14.44
C ALA A 62 -10.10 -10.45 -14.28
N ARG A 63 -10.71 -11.63 -14.43
CA ARG A 63 -10.02 -12.91 -14.25
C ARG A 63 -8.84 -13.09 -15.21
N ALA A 64 -8.99 -12.70 -16.47
CA ALA A 64 -7.92 -12.78 -17.45
C ALA A 64 -6.74 -11.86 -17.10
N ALA A 65 -7.02 -10.62 -16.68
CA ALA A 65 -5.98 -9.69 -16.22
C ALA A 65 -5.28 -10.18 -14.93
N ALA A 66 -6.02 -10.82 -14.02
CA ALA A 66 -5.44 -11.41 -12.83
C ALA A 66 -4.53 -12.61 -13.14
N ALA A 67 -4.88 -13.42 -14.15
CA ALA A 67 -4.05 -14.53 -14.63
C ALA A 67 -2.75 -14.01 -15.27
N GLU A 68 -2.86 -13.02 -16.17
CA GLU A 68 -1.69 -12.33 -16.73
C GLU A 68 -0.77 -11.76 -15.63
N LEU A 69 -1.36 -11.12 -14.61
CA LEU A 69 -0.59 -10.58 -13.48
C LEU A 69 0.18 -11.68 -12.75
N LEU A 70 -0.44 -12.82 -12.49
CA LEU A 70 0.22 -13.94 -11.82
C LEU A 70 1.43 -14.44 -12.62
N GLU A 71 1.29 -14.61 -13.94
CA GLU A 71 2.38 -15.03 -14.81
C GLU A 71 3.54 -14.03 -14.80
N LEU A 72 3.24 -12.73 -14.90
CA LEU A 72 4.23 -11.66 -14.85
C LEU A 72 4.97 -11.61 -13.51
N VAL A 73 4.25 -11.76 -12.40
CA VAL A 73 4.85 -11.76 -11.06
C VAL A 73 5.73 -12.98 -10.86
N ILE A 74 5.28 -14.17 -11.24
CA ILE A 74 6.12 -15.38 -11.13
C ILE A 74 7.39 -15.22 -11.97
N ALA A 75 7.28 -14.80 -13.23
CA ALA A 75 8.44 -14.58 -14.09
C ALA A 75 9.40 -13.53 -13.51
N HIS A 76 8.88 -12.44 -12.96
CA HIS A 76 9.67 -11.40 -12.32
C HIS A 76 10.42 -11.95 -11.08
N LEU A 77 9.71 -12.59 -10.16
CA LEU A 77 10.31 -13.08 -8.91
C LEU A 77 11.36 -14.16 -9.15
N THR A 78 11.08 -15.14 -10.00
CA THR A 78 12.03 -16.23 -10.31
C THR A 78 13.23 -15.76 -11.12
N GLY A 79 13.04 -14.75 -12.00
CA GLY A 79 14.12 -14.19 -12.81
C GLY A 79 15.00 -13.19 -12.06
N ARG A 80 14.43 -12.41 -11.14
CA ARG A 80 15.15 -11.34 -10.42
C ARG A 80 15.66 -11.75 -9.05
N PHE A 81 14.96 -12.67 -8.39
CA PHE A 81 15.25 -13.08 -7.01
C PHE A 81 15.36 -14.61 -6.89
N PRO A 82 16.19 -15.30 -7.71
CA PRO A 82 16.26 -16.76 -7.76
C PRO A 82 16.71 -17.40 -6.44
N ASP A 83 17.41 -16.66 -5.59
CA ASP A 83 17.77 -17.12 -4.24
C ASP A 83 16.56 -17.32 -3.32
N TRP A 84 15.44 -16.66 -3.63
CA TRP A 84 14.25 -16.63 -2.79
C TRP A 84 13.03 -17.26 -3.44
N PHE A 85 13.02 -17.34 -4.78
CA PHE A 85 11.89 -17.85 -5.54
C PHE A 85 12.40 -18.76 -6.66
N SER A 86 11.80 -19.94 -6.80
CA SER A 86 12.09 -20.85 -7.91
C SER A 86 10.81 -21.41 -8.52
N ALA A 87 10.81 -21.58 -9.85
CA ALA A 87 9.74 -22.25 -10.53
C ALA A 87 9.78 -23.75 -10.19
N VAL A 88 8.61 -24.32 -9.90
CA VAL A 88 8.42 -25.76 -9.66
C VAL A 88 7.28 -26.25 -10.54
N GLU A 89 7.11 -27.58 -10.64
CA GLU A 89 6.02 -28.16 -11.43
C GLU A 89 4.66 -27.65 -10.93
N GLY A 90 3.98 -26.91 -11.81
CA GLY A 90 2.67 -26.34 -11.55
C GLY A 90 2.62 -25.21 -10.52
N GLY A 91 3.74 -24.52 -10.23
CA GLY A 91 3.69 -23.44 -9.26
C GLY A 91 5.02 -22.72 -9.02
N ILE A 92 5.13 -22.08 -7.86
CA ILE A 92 6.30 -21.35 -7.39
C ILE A 92 6.67 -21.78 -5.96
N ASP A 93 7.94 -22.10 -5.73
CA ASP A 93 8.49 -22.23 -4.39
C ASP A 93 8.95 -20.86 -3.88
N SER A 94 8.43 -20.45 -2.74
CA SER A 94 8.77 -19.19 -2.07
C SER A 94 9.46 -19.47 -0.75
N ARG A 95 10.78 -19.30 -0.70
CA ARG A 95 11.55 -19.36 0.56
C ARG A 95 11.17 -18.23 1.52
N VAL A 96 10.65 -17.13 0.98
CA VAL A 96 10.19 -15.98 1.78
C VAL A 96 8.89 -16.31 2.52
N ALA A 97 7.95 -16.98 1.83
CA ALA A 97 6.70 -17.47 2.44
C ALA A 97 6.88 -18.83 3.13
N GLY A 98 7.99 -19.52 2.89
CA GLY A 98 8.27 -20.85 3.45
C GLY A 98 7.38 -21.97 2.88
N MET A 99 6.88 -21.81 1.65
CA MET A 99 5.94 -22.76 1.06
C MET A 99 5.95 -22.76 -0.48
N VAL A 100 5.50 -23.88 -1.03
CA VAL A 100 5.16 -24.01 -2.45
C VAL A 100 3.71 -23.55 -2.67
N LEU A 101 3.50 -22.69 -3.66
CA LEU A 101 2.20 -22.13 -4.01
C LEU A 101 1.81 -22.62 -5.42
N LYS A 102 0.70 -23.33 -5.53
CA LYS A 102 0.17 -23.84 -6.80
C LYS A 102 -1.17 -23.17 -7.13
N PRO A 103 -1.37 -22.64 -8.34
CA PRO A 103 -2.63 -22.00 -8.72
C PRO A 103 -3.88 -22.85 -8.44
N ALA A 104 -3.77 -24.19 -8.52
CA ALA A 104 -4.86 -25.11 -8.25
C ALA A 104 -5.36 -25.08 -6.79
N ASP A 105 -4.53 -24.62 -5.84
CA ASP A 105 -4.85 -24.57 -4.41
C ASP A 105 -5.60 -23.28 -4.02
N PHE A 106 -5.82 -22.37 -4.97
CA PHE A 106 -6.39 -21.05 -4.71
C PHE A 106 -7.61 -20.76 -5.59
N ASP A 107 -8.56 -19.99 -5.10
CA ASP A 107 -9.82 -19.69 -5.82
C ASP A 107 -9.59 -18.92 -7.14
N HIS A 108 -8.56 -18.07 -7.16
CA HIS A 108 -8.19 -17.23 -8.29
C HIS A 108 -6.77 -16.64 -8.10
N PRO A 109 -6.17 -16.08 -9.19
CA PRO A 109 -4.77 -15.60 -9.15
C PRO A 109 -4.44 -14.59 -8.04
N LEU A 110 -5.34 -13.64 -7.72
CA LEU A 110 -5.08 -12.68 -6.64
C LEU A 110 -5.04 -13.34 -5.25
N HIS A 111 -5.71 -14.49 -5.06
CA HIS A 111 -5.64 -15.25 -3.82
C HIS A 111 -4.23 -15.82 -3.61
N LEU A 112 -3.66 -16.46 -4.64
CA LEU A 112 -2.27 -16.94 -4.60
C LEU A 112 -1.31 -15.77 -4.38
N LEU A 113 -1.44 -14.68 -5.16
CA LEU A 113 -0.58 -13.51 -5.04
C LEU A 113 -0.67 -12.86 -3.64
N GLY A 114 -1.83 -12.92 -2.98
CA GLY A 114 -1.98 -12.47 -1.60
C GLY A 114 -1.14 -13.27 -0.59
N HIS A 115 -0.84 -14.53 -0.87
CA HIS A 115 0.08 -15.37 -0.09
C HIS A 115 1.55 -15.25 -0.52
N LEU A 116 1.80 -14.79 -1.74
CA LEU A 116 3.14 -14.71 -2.33
C LEU A 116 3.82 -13.37 -2.05
N LEU A 117 3.05 -12.27 -2.02
CA LEU A 117 3.55 -10.91 -1.91
C LEU A 117 3.13 -10.26 -0.59
N PRO A 118 4.02 -9.50 0.06
CA PRO A 118 3.68 -8.72 1.25
C PRO A 118 2.87 -7.46 0.93
N ASP A 119 2.84 -7.05 -0.34
CA ASP A 119 2.10 -5.87 -0.81
C ASP A 119 0.61 -6.16 -0.91
N ASP A 120 -0.22 -5.17 -0.61
CA ASP A 120 -1.61 -5.17 -1.02
C ASP A 120 -1.70 -4.93 -2.52
N LEU A 121 -2.64 -5.61 -3.15
CA LEU A 121 -2.82 -5.62 -4.59
C LEU A 121 -4.18 -5.06 -4.96
N CYS A 122 -4.21 -4.05 -5.82
CA CYS A 122 -5.43 -3.51 -6.42
C CYS A 122 -5.31 -3.60 -7.93
N LEU A 123 -6.21 -4.33 -8.57
CA LEU A 123 -6.25 -4.49 -10.02
C LEU A 123 -7.35 -3.59 -10.60
N LEU A 124 -6.94 -2.64 -11.45
CA LEU A 124 -7.84 -1.68 -12.07
C LEU A 124 -7.94 -1.93 -13.57
N SER A 125 -9.14 -1.85 -14.12
CA SER A 125 -9.38 -1.97 -15.56
C SER A 125 -10.11 -0.74 -16.08
N LYS A 126 -9.82 -0.37 -17.34
CA LYS A 126 -10.51 0.70 -18.04
C LYS A 126 -11.85 0.17 -18.55
N THR A 127 -12.92 0.90 -18.25
CA THR A 127 -14.28 0.64 -18.70
C THR A 127 -14.82 1.85 -19.46
N PRO A 128 -15.98 1.79 -20.13
CA PRO A 128 -16.61 2.97 -20.70
C PRO A 128 -16.86 4.09 -19.69
N GLY A 129 -17.00 3.74 -18.40
CA GLY A 129 -17.16 4.70 -17.28
C GLY A 129 -15.87 5.07 -16.57
N GLY A 130 -14.68 4.95 -17.21
CA GLY A 130 -13.37 5.24 -16.63
C GLY A 130 -12.71 4.05 -15.97
N TRP A 131 -11.62 4.32 -15.26
CA TRP A 131 -10.86 3.31 -14.51
C TRP A 131 -11.62 2.87 -13.26
N ARG A 132 -11.73 1.54 -13.04
CA ARG A 132 -12.45 0.95 -11.92
C ARG A 132 -11.60 -0.10 -11.21
N LEU A 133 -11.78 -0.22 -9.90
CA LEU A 133 -11.21 -1.31 -9.10
C LEU A 133 -11.98 -2.60 -9.39
N MET A 134 -11.33 -3.56 -10.03
CA MET A 134 -11.96 -4.81 -10.48
C MET A 134 -11.54 -6.02 -9.64
N GLY A 135 -10.54 -5.88 -8.78
CA GLY A 135 -10.11 -6.92 -7.86
C GLY A 135 -9.04 -6.42 -6.91
N GLY A 136 -8.83 -7.15 -5.85
CA GLY A 136 -7.78 -6.87 -4.90
C GLY A 136 -7.51 -8.01 -3.92
N ALA A 137 -6.30 -8.01 -3.36
CA ALA A 137 -5.91 -8.74 -2.17
C ALA A 137 -5.34 -7.71 -1.19
N VAL A 138 -6.21 -7.14 -0.33
CA VAL A 138 -5.91 -5.98 0.52
C VAL A 138 -6.01 -6.41 1.98
N CYS A 139 -4.86 -6.78 2.53
CA CYS A 139 -4.74 -7.25 3.92
C CYS A 139 -4.37 -6.13 4.91
N PHE A 140 -3.79 -5.03 4.41
CA PHE A 140 -3.28 -3.95 5.26
C PHE A 140 -3.90 -2.59 4.89
N PRO A 141 -5.25 -2.51 4.81
CA PRO A 141 -5.90 -1.26 4.45
C PRO A 141 -5.65 -0.19 5.51
N SER A 142 -5.55 1.07 5.08
CA SER A 142 -5.48 2.22 5.96
C SER A 142 -6.82 2.97 5.93
N HIS A 143 -7.72 2.60 6.84
CA HIS A 143 -9.04 3.19 7.03
C HIS A 143 -9.99 3.14 5.82
N TRP A 144 -9.89 2.07 5.04
CA TRP A 144 -10.83 1.77 3.98
C TRP A 144 -11.12 0.25 3.91
N PHE A 145 -12.12 -0.13 3.13
CA PHE A 145 -12.60 -1.50 3.11
C PHE A 145 -12.79 -1.97 1.67
N LEU A 146 -12.07 -3.03 1.26
CA LEU A 146 -12.03 -3.52 -0.12
C LEU A 146 -13.43 -3.80 -0.69
N PRO A 147 -14.33 -4.53 -0.01
CA PRO A 147 -15.67 -4.80 -0.53
C PRO A 147 -16.47 -3.55 -0.87
N HIS A 148 -16.25 -2.46 -0.12
CA HIS A 148 -16.94 -1.20 -0.37
C HIS A 148 -16.38 -0.42 -1.57
N MET A 149 -15.18 -0.76 -2.04
CA MET A 149 -14.50 -0.07 -3.15
C MET A 149 -14.57 -0.85 -4.45
N LEU A 150 -14.84 -2.15 -4.40
CA LEU A 150 -14.91 -3.00 -5.57
C LEU A 150 -15.95 -2.47 -6.58
N GLY A 151 -15.57 -2.40 -7.84
CA GLY A 151 -16.39 -1.88 -8.95
C GLY A 151 -16.51 -0.35 -9.01
N LYS A 152 -16.04 0.40 -8.01
CA LYS A 152 -16.07 1.86 -8.02
C LYS A 152 -15.05 2.46 -8.97
N PRO A 153 -15.39 3.59 -9.63
CA PRO A 153 -14.46 4.37 -10.39
C PRO A 153 -13.49 5.13 -9.46
N LEU A 154 -12.33 5.55 -9.99
CA LEU A 154 -11.30 6.28 -9.24
C LEU A 154 -11.85 7.46 -8.42
N PRO A 155 -12.71 8.35 -8.95
CA PRO A 155 -13.31 9.42 -8.13
C PRO A 155 -14.16 8.88 -6.97
N GLY A 156 -14.87 7.78 -7.18
CA GLY A 156 -15.68 7.13 -6.15
C GLY A 156 -14.83 6.53 -5.02
N ILE A 157 -13.65 6.00 -5.34
CA ILE A 157 -12.68 5.48 -4.37
C ILE A 157 -12.07 6.62 -3.56
N HIS A 158 -11.73 7.72 -4.22
CA HIS A 158 -11.04 8.87 -3.61
C HIS A 158 -11.97 9.97 -3.09
N ARG A 159 -13.27 9.74 -3.04
CA ARG A 159 -14.27 10.75 -2.62
C ARG A 159 -13.96 11.41 -1.27
N ARG A 160 -13.25 10.73 -0.37
CA ARG A 160 -12.88 11.24 0.94
C ARG A 160 -11.58 12.07 0.94
N VAL A 161 -10.81 12.02 -0.14
CA VAL A 161 -9.55 12.77 -0.26
C VAL A 161 -9.87 14.23 -0.53
N PRO A 162 -9.52 15.16 0.36
CA PRO A 162 -9.78 16.58 0.16
C PRO A 162 -9.20 17.08 -1.17
N GLY A 163 -9.97 17.83 -1.94
CA GLY A 163 -9.52 18.41 -3.20
C GLY A 163 -9.27 17.42 -4.34
N TYR A 164 -9.58 16.10 -4.20
CA TYR A 164 -9.32 15.11 -5.25
C TYR A 164 -9.95 15.49 -6.59
N ASP A 165 -11.25 15.77 -6.60
CA ASP A 165 -11.99 16.08 -7.84
C ASP A 165 -11.47 17.35 -8.52
N ALA A 166 -11.08 18.35 -7.72
CA ALA A 166 -10.62 19.63 -8.25
C ALA A 166 -9.17 19.60 -8.75
N SER A 167 -8.29 18.79 -8.14
CA SER A 167 -6.85 18.91 -8.36
C SER A 167 -6.19 17.63 -8.87
N LEU A 168 -6.75 16.45 -8.57
CA LEU A 168 -6.09 15.16 -8.82
C LEU A 168 -6.83 14.26 -9.83
N ALA A 169 -8.15 14.36 -9.98
CA ALA A 169 -8.91 13.42 -10.81
C ALA A 169 -8.41 13.38 -12.25
N THR A 170 -8.35 14.54 -12.92
CA THR A 170 -7.87 14.63 -14.32
C THR A 170 -6.40 14.20 -14.47
N PRO A 171 -5.43 14.68 -13.65
CA PRO A 171 -4.06 14.18 -13.69
C PRO A 171 -3.94 12.67 -13.46
N VAL A 172 -4.69 12.10 -12.54
CA VAL A 172 -4.68 10.66 -12.25
C VAL A 172 -5.21 9.86 -13.45
N ASP A 173 -6.37 10.22 -13.99
CA ASP A 173 -6.93 9.53 -15.16
C ASP A 173 -5.97 9.59 -16.36
N ARG A 174 -5.40 10.77 -16.63
CA ARG A 174 -4.39 10.94 -17.69
C ARG A 174 -3.16 10.09 -17.45
N PHE A 175 -2.67 10.00 -16.20
CA PHE A 175 -1.53 9.15 -15.87
C PHE A 175 -1.85 7.68 -16.15
N PHE A 176 -2.98 7.17 -15.72
CA PHE A 176 -3.40 5.79 -15.98
C PHE A 176 -3.53 5.49 -17.48
N ASP A 177 -4.03 6.44 -18.26
CA ASP A 177 -4.15 6.31 -19.72
C ASP A 177 -2.79 6.24 -20.41
N THR A 178 -1.83 7.05 -19.96
CA THR A 178 -0.51 7.20 -20.59
C THR A 178 0.58 6.30 -20.01
N LEU A 179 0.30 5.62 -18.88
CA LEU A 179 1.26 4.67 -18.30
C LEU A 179 1.55 3.56 -19.33
N ALA A 180 2.84 3.42 -19.69
CA ALA A 180 3.26 2.43 -20.65
C ALA A 180 3.57 1.09 -19.97
N PRO A 181 3.28 -0.06 -20.61
CA PRO A 181 3.73 -1.37 -20.13
C PRO A 181 5.26 -1.40 -19.94
N GLY A 182 5.72 -2.13 -18.93
CA GLY A 182 7.14 -2.23 -18.60
C GLY A 182 7.71 -1.02 -17.84
N ARG A 183 6.92 0.04 -17.65
CA ARG A 183 7.28 1.15 -16.78
C ARG A 183 6.49 1.05 -15.46
N THR A 184 7.21 1.24 -14.36
CA THR A 184 6.61 1.31 -13.03
C THR A 184 6.89 2.68 -12.44
N ALA A 185 5.86 3.30 -11.89
CA ALA A 185 5.98 4.50 -11.09
C ALA A 185 5.73 4.15 -9.62
N TRP A 186 6.32 4.93 -8.71
CA TRP A 186 6.07 4.78 -7.29
C TRP A 186 5.89 6.12 -6.58
N ARG A 187 5.26 6.07 -5.43
CA ARG A 187 5.13 7.19 -4.49
C ARG A 187 5.10 6.68 -3.05
N ALA A 188 5.31 7.56 -2.10
CA ALA A 188 5.03 7.30 -0.71
C ALA A 188 3.80 8.11 -0.27
N ASN A 189 2.88 7.45 0.45
CA ASN A 189 1.83 8.09 1.23
C ASN A 189 2.13 7.84 2.72
N TRP A 190 1.61 8.69 3.60
CA TRP A 190 1.86 8.56 5.02
C TRP A 190 0.63 8.92 5.86
N THR A 191 0.56 8.33 7.04
CA THR A 191 -0.38 8.68 8.11
C THR A 191 0.33 8.54 9.46
N LEU A 192 -0.22 9.16 10.49
CA LEU A 192 0.20 8.98 11.87
C LEU A 192 -0.81 8.07 12.56
N ALA A 193 -0.33 6.96 13.13
CA ALA A 193 -1.16 5.94 13.76
C ALA A 193 -0.80 5.77 15.23
N ASP A 194 -1.80 5.55 16.07
CA ASP A 194 -1.70 5.17 17.49
C ASP A 194 -1.86 3.66 17.71
N ASP A 195 -2.17 2.92 16.64
CA ASP A 195 -2.28 1.47 16.60
C ASP A 195 -1.28 0.91 15.60
N PRO A 196 -0.33 0.02 16.02
CA PRO A 196 0.65 -0.59 15.13
C PRO A 196 0.10 -1.74 14.30
N THR A 197 -1.16 -2.12 14.43
CA THR A 197 -1.72 -3.20 13.62
C THR A 197 -1.76 -2.81 12.15
N LEU A 198 -1.44 -3.77 11.27
CA LEU A 198 -1.44 -3.54 9.83
C LEU A 198 -2.86 -3.54 9.25
N PHE A 199 -3.73 -4.41 9.75
CA PHE A 199 -5.12 -4.51 9.30
C PHE A 199 -5.98 -3.46 10.00
N GLN A 200 -6.22 -2.34 9.33
CA GLN A 200 -7.03 -1.22 9.82
C GLN A 200 -8.19 -0.91 8.85
N PRO A 201 -9.20 -1.80 8.74
CA PRO A 201 -10.37 -1.54 7.92
C PRO A 201 -11.28 -0.49 8.56
N GLY A 202 -12.15 0.12 7.76
CA GLY A 202 -13.16 1.05 8.28
C GLY A 202 -12.79 2.51 8.15
N THR A 203 -13.19 3.34 9.10
CA THR A 203 -12.95 4.78 9.07
C THR A 203 -12.30 5.24 10.37
N GLN A 204 -11.24 6.01 10.27
CA GLN A 204 -10.55 6.63 11.41
C GLN A 204 -11.42 7.63 12.19
N ALA A 205 -12.53 8.06 11.63
CA ALA A 205 -13.26 9.27 12.01
C ALA A 205 -13.93 9.24 13.39
N HIS A 206 -13.94 8.12 14.12
CA HIS A 206 -14.84 7.97 15.27
C HIS A 206 -14.21 7.33 16.52
N SER A 207 -12.95 6.97 16.49
CA SER A 207 -12.27 6.56 17.73
C SER A 207 -11.68 7.80 18.41
N PRO A 208 -11.96 8.04 19.70
CA PRO A 208 -11.25 9.09 20.42
C PRO A 208 -9.75 8.79 20.41
N PRO A 209 -8.86 9.80 20.52
CA PRO A 209 -7.45 9.56 20.77
C PRO A 209 -7.33 8.71 22.03
N ASP A 210 -6.33 7.83 22.05
CA ASP A 210 -5.97 7.15 23.28
C ASP A 210 -5.57 8.24 24.30
N ALA A 211 -6.36 8.38 25.36
CA ALA A 211 -6.21 9.44 26.36
C ALA A 211 -4.86 9.34 27.12
N ASP A 212 -4.21 8.18 27.03
CA ASP A 212 -2.93 7.92 27.68
C ASP A 212 -1.71 8.26 26.82
N ILE A 213 -1.91 8.83 25.61
CA ILE A 213 -0.80 9.28 24.75
C ILE A 213 -0.58 10.77 24.95
N ASP A 214 0.62 11.12 25.44
CA ASP A 214 1.12 12.47 25.64
C ASP A 214 2.48 12.69 24.95
N ALA A 215 3.05 13.89 25.07
CA ALA A 215 4.33 14.20 24.44
C ALA A 215 5.50 13.36 24.99
N ASP A 216 5.44 12.90 26.23
CA ASP A 216 6.52 12.15 26.86
C ASP A 216 6.58 10.71 26.34
N ASN A 217 5.43 10.10 26.06
CA ASN A 217 5.35 8.71 25.59
C ASN A 217 5.06 8.55 24.08
N ALA A 218 4.75 9.63 23.36
CA ALA A 218 4.39 9.60 21.94
C ALA A 218 5.48 8.96 21.07
N GLY A 219 6.75 9.01 21.47
CA GLY A 219 7.84 8.37 20.76
C GLY A 219 7.60 6.90 20.47
N ASP A 220 7.13 6.16 21.45
CA ASP A 220 6.91 4.71 21.38
C ASP A 220 5.45 4.33 21.12
N ARG A 221 4.51 5.28 21.28
CA ARG A 221 3.08 5.04 21.14
C ARG A 221 2.50 5.53 19.80
N LEU A 222 3.20 6.42 19.11
CA LEU A 222 2.81 6.89 17.78
C LEU A 222 3.75 6.34 16.71
N TYR A 223 3.16 5.94 15.61
CA TYR A 223 3.84 5.32 14.49
C TYR A 223 3.66 6.15 13.22
N LEU A 224 4.76 6.45 12.54
CA LEU A 224 4.71 6.92 11.17
C LEU A 224 4.44 5.71 10.26
N ARG A 225 3.20 5.60 9.77
CA ARG A 225 2.78 4.58 8.81
C ARG A 225 3.02 5.13 7.41
N VAL A 226 3.89 4.47 6.68
CA VAL A 226 4.23 4.83 5.30
C VAL A 226 3.79 3.72 4.36
N GLU A 227 3.08 4.10 3.32
CA GLU A 227 2.68 3.23 2.23
C GLU A 227 3.55 3.52 1.01
N ARG A 228 4.44 2.60 0.65
CA ARG A 228 5.10 2.61 -0.64
C ARG A 228 4.13 2.08 -1.68
N GLN A 229 3.67 2.95 -2.55
CA GLN A 229 2.67 2.65 -3.56
C GLN A 229 3.33 2.57 -4.93
N THR A 230 3.08 1.49 -5.70
CA THR A 230 3.58 1.37 -7.07
C THR A 230 2.44 1.21 -8.06
N LEU A 231 2.66 1.67 -9.29
CA LEU A 231 1.72 1.56 -10.40
C LEU A 231 2.45 0.98 -11.60
N SER A 232 1.91 -0.10 -12.16
CA SER A 232 2.43 -0.73 -13.37
C SER A 232 1.28 -1.18 -14.27
N LYS A 233 1.46 -1.07 -15.60
CA LYS A 233 0.47 -1.46 -16.60
C LYS A 233 0.79 -2.84 -17.14
N LEU A 234 -0.20 -3.72 -17.16
CA LEU A 234 -0.08 -5.05 -17.73
C LEU A 234 -0.07 -4.96 -19.28
N PRO A 235 0.87 -5.65 -19.96
CA PRO A 235 1.05 -5.50 -21.40
C PRO A 235 -0.09 -6.10 -22.25
N GLY A 236 -0.72 -7.17 -21.81
CA GLY A 236 -1.76 -7.88 -22.54
C GLY A 236 -3.13 -7.26 -22.33
N SER A 237 -3.60 -7.19 -21.11
CA SER A 237 -4.93 -6.68 -20.75
C SER A 237 -5.03 -5.15 -20.73
N GLY A 238 -3.90 -4.46 -20.58
CA GLY A 238 -3.89 -3.03 -20.33
C GLY A 238 -4.39 -2.63 -18.93
N ALA A 239 -4.69 -3.59 -18.06
CA ALA A 239 -5.04 -3.33 -16.68
C ALA A 239 -3.87 -2.69 -15.92
N VAL A 240 -4.17 -1.92 -14.88
CA VAL A 240 -3.16 -1.32 -14.01
C VAL A 240 -3.17 -2.05 -12.68
N LEU A 241 -1.98 -2.54 -12.30
CA LEU A 241 -1.72 -2.99 -10.95
C LEU A 241 -1.28 -1.81 -10.09
N PHE A 242 -1.98 -1.58 -9.00
CA PHE A 242 -1.58 -0.69 -7.93
C PHE A 242 -1.22 -1.54 -6.72
N THR A 243 0.03 -1.44 -6.24
CA THR A 243 0.48 -2.15 -5.04
C THR A 243 0.70 -1.19 -3.88
N ILE A 244 0.50 -1.67 -2.66
CA ILE A 244 0.71 -0.90 -1.44
C ILE A 244 1.54 -1.75 -0.48
N ARG A 245 2.79 -1.36 -0.27
CA ARG A 245 3.66 -1.92 0.77
C ARG A 245 3.61 -1.02 1.99
N THR A 246 3.11 -1.54 3.10
CA THR A 246 2.98 -0.79 4.36
C THR A 246 4.19 -1.00 5.25
N HIS A 247 4.76 0.11 5.72
CA HIS A 247 5.85 0.17 6.69
C HIS A 247 5.40 0.95 7.91
N LEU A 248 5.76 0.47 9.10
CA LEU A 248 5.47 1.12 10.37
C LEU A 248 6.77 1.39 11.12
N ARG A 249 6.92 2.60 11.63
CA ARG A 249 8.06 2.97 12.44
C ARG A 249 7.61 3.83 13.61
N PRO A 250 7.94 3.49 14.86
CA PRO A 250 7.65 4.36 16.00
C PRO A 250 8.41 5.69 15.85
N LEU A 251 7.85 6.77 16.36
CA LEU A 251 8.49 8.10 16.26
C LEU A 251 9.84 8.13 16.96
N SER A 252 10.05 7.31 18.00
CA SER A 252 11.33 7.17 18.70
C SER A 252 12.47 6.65 17.82
N ALA A 253 12.14 5.92 16.74
CA ALA A 253 13.13 5.40 15.79
C ALA A 253 13.52 6.42 14.69
N LEU A 254 12.94 7.61 14.68
CA LEU A 254 13.33 8.68 13.76
C LEU A 254 14.59 9.36 14.27
N ASP A 255 15.54 9.59 13.36
CA ASP A 255 16.72 10.40 13.68
C ASP A 255 16.39 11.90 13.80
N GLY A 256 17.36 12.72 14.24
CA GLY A 256 17.13 14.14 14.50
C GLY A 256 16.77 14.95 13.24
N GLU A 257 17.24 14.57 12.06
CA GLU A 257 16.86 15.22 10.80
C GLU A 257 15.43 14.87 10.41
N GLN A 258 15.10 13.60 10.49
CA GLN A 258 13.75 13.09 10.22
C GLN A 258 12.71 13.70 11.15
N ARG A 259 13.03 13.84 12.45
CA ARG A 259 12.14 14.49 13.42
C ARG A 259 11.88 15.95 13.06
N ARG A 260 12.92 16.75 12.79
CA ARG A 260 12.76 18.16 12.39
C ARG A 260 11.94 18.32 11.13
N GLN A 261 12.25 17.52 10.10
CA GLN A 261 11.51 17.56 8.84
C GLN A 261 10.05 17.17 9.03
N PHE A 262 9.76 16.11 9.77
CA PHE A 262 8.39 15.66 10.02
C PHE A 262 7.59 16.68 10.84
N ALA A 263 8.17 17.29 11.86
CA ALA A 263 7.55 18.38 12.62
C ALA A 263 7.17 19.56 11.70
N SER A 264 8.10 19.96 10.81
CA SER A 264 7.85 21.04 9.85
C SER A 264 6.71 20.70 8.89
N VAL A 265 6.69 19.48 8.35
CA VAL A 265 5.60 19.00 7.51
C VAL A 265 4.27 19.00 8.26
N LEU A 266 4.23 18.47 9.50
CA LEU A 266 2.99 18.43 10.31
C LEU A 266 2.38 19.80 10.52
N ARG A 267 3.20 20.83 10.79
CA ARG A 267 2.72 22.22 10.96
C ARG A 267 2.11 22.81 9.69
N SER A 268 2.55 22.34 8.53
CA SER A 268 2.13 22.86 7.23
C SER A 268 0.93 22.15 6.62
N VAL A 269 0.42 21.07 7.27
CA VAL A 269 -0.72 20.31 6.75
C VAL A 269 -2.00 21.16 6.84
N PRO A 270 -2.73 21.37 5.73
CA PRO A 270 -4.00 22.05 5.74
C PRO A 270 -5.04 21.34 6.63
N GLU A 271 -5.95 22.09 7.23
CA GLU A 271 -6.89 21.59 8.24
C GLU A 271 -7.82 20.47 7.72
N ASP A 272 -8.28 20.57 6.48
CA ASP A 272 -9.10 19.56 5.82
C ASP A 272 -8.32 18.25 5.61
N VAL A 273 -7.04 18.36 5.23
CA VAL A 273 -6.12 17.23 5.09
C VAL A 273 -5.76 16.63 6.46
N ALA A 274 -5.52 17.47 7.46
CA ALA A 274 -5.27 17.04 8.84
C ALA A 274 -6.45 16.21 9.38
N SER A 275 -7.66 16.70 9.14
CA SER A 275 -8.89 15.97 9.48
C SER A 275 -8.98 14.62 8.75
N TYR A 276 -8.72 14.60 7.44
CA TYR A 276 -8.73 13.38 6.63
C TYR A 276 -7.70 12.34 7.08
N LYS A 277 -6.49 12.80 7.42
CA LYS A 277 -5.38 11.93 7.89
C LYS A 277 -5.47 11.55 9.37
N GLY A 278 -6.51 11.98 10.10
CA GLY A 278 -6.66 11.72 11.53
C GLY A 278 -5.68 12.51 12.43
N LEU A 279 -4.97 13.50 11.89
CA LEU A 279 -3.96 14.28 12.62
C LEU A 279 -4.55 15.16 13.71
N ARG A 280 -5.87 15.44 13.69
CA ARG A 280 -6.54 16.14 14.80
C ARG A 280 -6.43 15.40 16.12
N ARG A 281 -6.28 14.06 16.07
CA ARG A 281 -6.15 13.23 17.26
C ARG A 281 -4.73 13.20 17.81
N THR A 282 -3.76 13.07 16.93
CA THR A 282 -2.38 12.70 17.29
C THR A 282 -1.36 13.78 16.93
N GLY A 283 -1.72 14.74 16.08
CA GLY A 283 -0.77 15.71 15.51
C GLY A 283 -0.13 16.64 16.54
N ALA A 284 -0.91 17.18 17.48
CA ALA A 284 -0.40 18.08 18.52
C ALA A 284 0.56 17.33 19.49
N VAL A 285 0.19 16.12 19.88
CA VAL A 285 1.02 15.26 20.75
C VAL A 285 2.31 14.86 20.04
N ALA A 286 2.21 14.47 18.75
CA ALA A 286 3.38 14.15 17.95
C ALA A 286 4.32 15.34 17.80
N LEU A 287 3.79 16.57 17.57
CA LEU A 287 4.60 17.78 17.51
C LEU A 287 5.33 18.04 18.84
N GLY A 288 4.66 17.91 19.98
CA GLY A 288 5.30 18.05 21.29
C GLY A 288 6.50 17.12 21.46
N TYR A 289 6.38 15.84 21.06
CA TYR A 289 7.47 14.88 21.09
C TYR A 289 8.59 15.18 20.09
N LEU A 290 8.26 15.57 18.86
CA LEU A 290 9.24 15.78 17.79
C LEU A 290 10.12 17.02 18.04
N GLU A 291 9.68 17.96 18.86
CA GLU A 291 10.32 19.24 19.16
C GLU A 291 11.01 19.29 20.53
N GLY A 292 10.66 18.38 21.43
CA GLY A 292 11.34 18.20 22.72
C GLY A 292 12.61 17.40 22.57
#